data_ea06ebaf2323f78a80eab2ca9b0f8f7f
#
_entry.id   ea06ebaf2323f78a80eab2ca9b0f8f7f
#
_cell.length_a   1.000
_cell.length_b   1.000
_cell.length_c   1.000
_cell.angle_alpha   90.00
_cell.angle_beta   90.00
_cell.angle_gamma   90.00
#
_symmetry.space_group_name_H-M   'P 1'
#
loop_
_entity.id
_entity.type
_entity.pdbx_description
1 polymer ?
#
loop_
_entity_poly.entity_id
_entity_poly.type
_entity_poly.pdbx_seq_one_letter_code
_entity_poly.pdbx_strand_id
1 'polypeptide(L)'
;MAEELYSPDPLMMGETVEGWVMNKCESWRDYYESNYEQDFDEYYRLWRGIWDPADRERSSERSRIISPALQQAVESNVAEIEEATFGRGKWFDIADDLNDQNKQDISYLRKKLTEDFEQCKVRKAVAECLINAAVFGTGVGEISIEE
;
A
#
# COMPACT_ATOMS: atom_id res chain seq x y z
N MET A 1 -22.94 -6.10 0.50
CA MET A 1 -22.00 -7.19 0.83
C MET A 1 -20.70 -6.76 1.51
N ALA A 2 -20.33 -5.47 1.51
CA ALA A 2 -19.15 -4.99 2.24
C ALA A 2 -19.42 -4.64 3.73
N GLU A 3 -20.66 -4.46 4.13
CA GLU A 3 -21.00 -4.11 5.52
C GLU A 3 -21.03 -5.31 6.48
N GLU A 4 -21.21 -6.54 5.99
CA GLU A 4 -21.19 -7.74 6.84
C GLU A 4 -19.77 -8.15 7.29
N LEU A 5 -18.73 -7.70 6.59
CA LEU A 5 -17.33 -8.00 6.94
C LEU A 5 -16.79 -7.21 8.15
N TYR A 6 -17.52 -6.20 8.61
CA TYR A 6 -17.04 -5.26 9.64
C TYR A 6 -17.75 -5.36 10.99
N SER A 7 -18.60 -6.34 11.21
CA SER A 7 -19.14 -6.61 12.54
C SER A 7 -18.13 -7.44 13.32
N PRO A 8 -17.49 -6.89 14.37
CA PRO A 8 -16.63 -7.72 15.21
C PRO A 8 -17.49 -8.77 15.86
N ASP A 9 -17.23 -10.04 15.54
CA ASP A 9 -17.86 -11.14 16.28
C ASP A 9 -17.56 -10.98 17.77
N PRO A 10 -18.57 -11.06 18.63
CA PRO A 10 -18.35 -10.96 20.06
C PRO A 10 -17.45 -12.13 20.51
N LEU A 11 -16.56 -11.86 21.47
CA LEU A 11 -15.80 -12.87 22.16
C LEU A 11 -16.76 -13.95 22.71
N MET A 12 -16.54 -15.20 22.35
CA MET A 12 -17.32 -16.29 22.92
C MET A 12 -17.03 -16.45 24.42
N MET A 13 -18.04 -16.85 25.23
CA MET A 13 -17.83 -17.07 26.64
C MET A 13 -16.74 -18.14 26.86
N GLY A 14 -15.64 -17.73 27.53
CA GLY A 14 -14.49 -18.61 27.83
C GLY A 14 -13.32 -18.48 26.81
N GLU A 15 -13.44 -17.69 25.78
CA GLU A 15 -12.35 -17.42 24.84
C GLU A 15 -11.41 -16.33 25.40
N THR A 16 -10.10 -16.56 25.31
CA THR A 16 -9.12 -15.53 25.64
C THR A 16 -9.01 -14.54 24.48
N VAL A 17 -8.72 -13.26 24.76
CA VAL A 17 -8.50 -12.23 23.70
C VAL A 17 -7.44 -12.68 22.71
N GLU A 18 -6.37 -13.30 23.20
CA GLU A 18 -5.29 -13.85 22.38
C GLU A 18 -5.79 -14.94 21.43
N GLY A 19 -6.57 -15.91 21.95
CA GLY A 19 -7.17 -16.98 21.15
C GLY A 19 -8.11 -16.43 20.08
N TRP A 20 -8.94 -15.45 20.43
CA TRP A 20 -9.84 -14.78 19.49
C TRP A 20 -9.07 -14.07 18.36
N VAL A 21 -8.01 -13.32 18.69
CA VAL A 21 -7.16 -12.63 17.69
C VAL A 21 -6.52 -13.66 16.75
N MET A 22 -5.96 -14.74 17.29
CA MET A 22 -5.33 -15.79 16.47
C MET A 22 -6.33 -16.44 15.53
N ASN A 23 -7.51 -16.82 16.00
CA ASN A 23 -8.57 -17.41 15.18
C ASN A 23 -9.02 -16.46 14.07
N LYS A 24 -9.12 -15.14 14.35
CA LYS A 24 -9.44 -14.15 13.33
C LYS A 24 -8.33 -14.01 12.29
N CYS A 25 -7.07 -13.98 12.71
CA CYS A 25 -5.93 -13.91 11.77
C CYS A 25 -5.88 -15.14 10.87
N GLU A 26 -6.13 -16.33 11.40
CA GLU A 26 -6.18 -17.58 10.64
C GLU A 26 -7.34 -17.54 9.62
N SER A 27 -8.54 -17.16 10.07
CA SER A 27 -9.73 -17.05 9.21
C SER A 27 -9.50 -16.04 8.05
N TRP A 28 -8.87 -14.91 8.33
CA TRP A 28 -8.56 -13.92 7.29
C TRP A 28 -7.48 -14.40 6.34
N ARG A 29 -6.50 -15.15 6.83
CA ARG A 29 -5.47 -15.78 6.00
C ARG A 29 -6.10 -16.80 5.04
N ASP A 30 -6.92 -17.71 5.55
CA ASP A 30 -7.60 -18.73 4.74
C ASP A 30 -8.49 -18.08 3.67
N TYR A 31 -9.17 -16.98 4.04
CA TYR A 31 -9.98 -16.23 3.09
C TYR A 31 -9.13 -15.58 1.99
N TYR A 32 -7.99 -15.00 2.36
CA TYR A 32 -7.06 -14.41 1.41
C TYR A 32 -6.49 -15.46 0.45
N GLU A 33 -5.96 -16.55 0.99
CA GLU A 33 -5.38 -17.66 0.21
C GLU A 33 -6.41 -18.26 -0.76
N SER A 34 -7.65 -18.39 -0.31
CA SER A 34 -8.71 -18.99 -1.13
C SER A 34 -9.26 -18.08 -2.22
N ASN A 35 -9.21 -16.76 -2.05
CA ASN A 35 -9.91 -15.83 -2.94
C ASN A 35 -9.01 -14.87 -3.71
N TYR A 36 -7.80 -14.57 -3.21
CA TYR A 36 -6.99 -13.48 -3.77
C TYR A 36 -5.55 -13.86 -4.14
N GLU A 37 -4.97 -14.87 -3.50
CA GLU A 37 -3.56 -15.20 -3.69
C GLU A 37 -3.22 -15.48 -5.16
N GLN A 38 -4.06 -16.27 -5.82
CA GLN A 38 -3.86 -16.63 -7.22
C GLN A 38 -3.98 -15.41 -8.15
N ASP A 39 -4.94 -14.53 -7.90
CA ASP A 39 -5.15 -13.32 -8.69
C ASP A 39 -3.98 -12.34 -8.51
N PHE A 40 -3.47 -12.20 -7.29
CA PHE A 40 -2.32 -11.32 -7.01
C PHE A 40 -1.03 -11.83 -7.64
N ASP A 41 -0.82 -13.15 -7.68
CA ASP A 41 0.29 -13.76 -8.40
C ASP A 41 0.19 -13.49 -9.91
N GLU A 42 -1.01 -13.55 -10.47
CA GLU A 42 -1.25 -13.21 -11.87
C GLU A 42 -0.98 -11.73 -12.15
N TYR A 43 -1.49 -10.80 -11.31
CA TYR A 43 -1.25 -9.37 -11.46
C TYR A 43 0.24 -9.04 -11.37
N TYR A 44 0.97 -9.64 -10.44
CA TYR A 44 2.40 -9.47 -10.32
C TYR A 44 3.14 -9.94 -11.58
N ARG A 45 2.81 -11.12 -12.07
CA ARG A 45 3.42 -11.67 -13.30
C ARG A 45 3.16 -10.79 -14.51
N LEU A 46 1.92 -10.34 -14.68
CA LEU A 46 1.52 -9.45 -15.78
C LEU A 46 2.26 -8.10 -15.70
N TRP A 47 2.33 -7.52 -14.51
CA TRP A 47 3.06 -6.26 -14.31
C TRP A 47 4.55 -6.40 -14.58
N ARG A 48 5.16 -7.49 -14.13
CA ARG A 48 6.61 -7.77 -14.35
C ARG A 48 6.93 -8.32 -15.73
N GLY A 49 5.94 -8.62 -16.55
CA GLY A 49 6.14 -9.25 -17.85
C GLY A 49 6.72 -10.67 -17.75
N ILE A 50 6.32 -11.43 -16.72
CA ILE A 50 6.78 -12.79 -16.48
C ILE A 50 5.79 -13.77 -17.09
N TRP A 51 6.28 -14.68 -17.94
CA TRP A 51 5.48 -15.73 -18.53
C TRP A 51 4.93 -16.71 -17.49
N ASP A 52 3.69 -17.16 -17.73
CA ASP A 52 3.12 -18.25 -16.95
C ASP A 52 3.98 -19.53 -17.10
N PRO A 53 4.22 -20.30 -16.04
CA PRO A 53 4.89 -21.59 -16.12
C PRO A 53 4.27 -22.55 -17.16
N ALA A 54 2.94 -22.54 -17.27
CA ALA A 54 2.21 -23.32 -18.28
C ALA A 54 2.53 -22.92 -19.73
N ASP A 55 2.87 -21.64 -19.96
CA ASP A 55 3.25 -21.14 -21.27
C ASP A 55 4.70 -21.46 -21.65
N ARG A 56 5.53 -21.87 -20.69
CA ARG A 56 6.93 -22.26 -20.95
C ARG A 56 7.05 -23.56 -21.76
N GLU A 57 6.03 -24.42 -21.69
CA GLU A 57 5.95 -25.68 -22.41
C GLU A 57 5.48 -25.52 -23.88
N ARG A 58 5.00 -24.32 -24.25
CA ARG A 58 4.61 -24.05 -25.62
C ARG A 58 5.82 -24.01 -26.56
N SER A 59 5.60 -24.48 -27.79
CA SER A 59 6.63 -24.68 -28.81
C SER A 59 7.56 -23.46 -28.98
N SER A 60 8.86 -23.74 -29.19
CA SER A 60 9.94 -22.76 -29.35
C SER A 60 9.80 -21.84 -30.57
N GLU A 61 8.81 -22.08 -31.43
CA GLU A 61 8.60 -21.34 -32.67
C GLU A 61 7.81 -20.03 -32.50
N ARG A 62 7.24 -19.77 -31.32
CA ARG A 62 6.48 -18.53 -31.05
C ARG A 62 7.35 -17.48 -30.36
N SER A 63 7.17 -16.24 -30.79
CA SER A 63 7.77 -15.10 -30.13
C SER A 63 7.35 -15.07 -28.63
N ARG A 64 8.34 -14.91 -27.73
CA ARG A 64 8.16 -14.79 -26.28
C ARG A 64 8.24 -13.34 -25.82
N ILE A 65 7.75 -12.41 -26.62
CA ILE A 65 7.75 -10.99 -26.29
C ILE A 65 6.46 -10.68 -25.54
N ILE A 66 6.59 -10.16 -24.31
CA ILE A 66 5.48 -9.58 -23.55
C ILE A 66 5.56 -8.07 -23.74
N SER A 67 4.43 -7.47 -24.08
CA SER A 67 4.36 -6.01 -24.17
C SER A 67 4.44 -5.40 -22.76
N PRO A 68 5.32 -4.41 -22.50
CA PRO A 68 5.40 -3.74 -21.20
C PRO A 68 4.28 -2.73 -20.98
N ALA A 69 3.19 -2.80 -21.73
CA ALA A 69 2.11 -1.81 -21.69
C ALA A 69 1.49 -1.66 -20.29
N LEU A 70 1.31 -2.75 -19.55
CA LEU A 70 0.76 -2.71 -18.19
C LEU A 70 1.76 -2.05 -17.23
N GLN A 71 3.04 -2.41 -17.31
CA GLN A 71 4.08 -1.78 -16.50
C GLN A 71 4.13 -0.27 -16.77
N GLN A 72 4.12 0.14 -18.02
CA GLN A 72 4.13 1.56 -18.39
C GLN A 72 2.89 2.30 -17.88
N ALA A 73 1.71 1.69 -17.95
CA ALA A 73 0.48 2.28 -17.45
C ALA A 73 0.53 2.47 -15.92
N VAL A 74 1.00 1.48 -15.18
CA VAL A 74 1.18 1.57 -13.72
C VAL A 74 2.17 2.66 -13.36
N GLU A 75 3.35 2.67 -13.99
CA GLU A 75 4.39 3.67 -13.71
C GLU A 75 3.93 5.09 -14.05
N SER A 76 3.18 5.28 -15.15
CA SER A 76 2.62 6.59 -15.52
C SER A 76 1.60 7.07 -14.51
N ASN A 77 0.66 6.21 -14.09
CA ASN A 77 -0.34 6.56 -13.09
C ASN A 77 0.29 6.91 -11.74
N VAL A 78 1.27 6.12 -11.29
CA VAL A 78 2.00 6.39 -10.05
C VAL A 78 2.74 7.72 -10.14
N ALA A 79 3.42 8.00 -11.26
CA ALA A 79 4.12 9.26 -11.47
C ALA A 79 3.17 10.47 -11.46
N GLU A 80 1.98 10.36 -12.04
CA GLU A 80 0.97 11.42 -12.02
C GLU A 80 0.44 11.69 -10.60
N ILE A 81 0.17 10.64 -9.83
CA ILE A 81 -0.27 10.77 -8.43
C ILE A 81 0.85 11.35 -7.57
N GLU A 82 2.08 10.88 -7.76
CA GLU A 82 3.25 11.39 -7.04
C GLU A 82 3.49 12.88 -7.34
N GLU A 83 3.41 13.28 -8.60
CA GLU A 83 3.52 14.70 -9.00
C GLU A 83 2.37 15.54 -8.43
N ALA A 84 1.14 15.05 -8.46
CA ALA A 84 -0.01 15.74 -7.88
C ALA A 84 0.14 15.92 -6.36
N THR A 85 0.74 14.95 -5.66
CA THR A 85 0.90 14.97 -4.20
C THR A 85 2.11 15.80 -3.77
N PHE A 86 3.27 15.55 -4.38
CA PHE A 86 4.56 16.10 -3.93
C PHE A 86 5.10 17.22 -4.83
N GLY A 87 4.57 17.41 -6.04
CA GLY A 87 5.13 18.33 -7.03
C GLY A 87 5.08 19.81 -6.63
N ARG A 88 4.19 20.18 -5.72
CA ARG A 88 4.06 21.55 -5.20
C ARG A 88 4.98 21.90 -4.04
N GLY A 89 5.86 21.01 -3.63
CA GLY A 89 6.84 21.21 -2.55
C GLY A 89 6.25 21.28 -1.13
N LYS A 90 4.94 21.47 -1.01
CA LYS A 90 4.21 21.54 0.26
C LYS A 90 3.05 20.56 0.22
N TRP A 91 3.31 19.34 0.63
CA TRP A 91 2.38 18.22 0.51
C TRP A 91 1.62 17.91 1.81
N PHE A 92 2.01 18.54 2.92
CA PHE A 92 1.29 18.50 4.19
C PHE A 92 1.28 19.88 4.83
N ASP A 93 0.31 20.09 5.71
CA ASP A 93 0.27 21.27 6.57
C ASP A 93 -0.22 20.88 7.97
N ILE A 94 0.16 21.68 8.95
CA ILE A 94 -0.30 21.53 10.32
C ILE A 94 -1.34 22.61 10.56
N ALA A 95 -2.60 22.17 10.75
CA ALA A 95 -3.68 23.07 11.14
C ALA A 95 -3.59 23.34 12.65
N ASP A 96 -3.67 24.61 13.05
CA ASP A 96 -3.79 25.02 14.44
C ASP A 96 -5.24 25.48 14.68
N ASP A 97 -5.97 24.69 15.44
CA ASP A 97 -7.32 25.05 15.89
C ASP A 97 -7.32 25.92 17.16
N LEU A 98 -6.15 26.09 17.77
CA LEU A 98 -6.01 26.72 19.08
C LEU A 98 -5.11 27.98 19.04
N ASN A 99 -5.72 29.12 18.79
CA ASN A 99 -5.21 30.47 19.07
C ASN A 99 -3.91 30.96 18.42
N ASP A 100 -3.97 32.16 17.89
CA ASP A 100 -2.89 33.00 17.29
C ASP A 100 -1.59 33.13 18.08
N GLN A 101 -1.53 32.67 19.32
CA GLN A 101 -0.35 32.83 20.21
C GLN A 101 0.77 31.83 19.94
N ASN A 102 0.51 30.71 19.24
CA ASN A 102 1.50 29.63 19.04
C ASN A 102 2.07 29.56 17.62
N LYS A 103 1.94 30.62 16.82
CA LYS A 103 2.42 30.62 15.42
C LYS A 103 3.90 30.31 15.24
N GLN A 104 4.74 30.68 16.22
CA GLN A 104 6.18 30.38 16.15
C GLN A 104 6.46 28.90 16.36
N ASP A 105 5.78 28.29 17.32
CA ASP A 105 5.98 26.86 17.64
C ASP A 105 5.52 25.98 16.49
N ILE A 106 4.42 26.34 15.84
CA ILE A 106 3.90 25.61 14.66
C ILE A 106 4.84 25.74 13.47
N SER A 107 5.40 26.92 13.25
CA SER A 107 6.39 27.13 12.19
C SER A 107 7.65 26.30 12.41
N TYR A 108 8.12 26.23 13.64
CA TYR A 108 9.24 25.37 14.02
C TYR A 108 8.93 23.89 13.84
N LEU A 109 7.77 23.45 14.34
CA LEU A 109 7.33 22.06 14.21
C LEU A 109 7.16 21.64 12.74
N ARG A 110 6.58 22.50 11.91
CA ARG A 110 6.45 22.27 10.46
C ARG A 110 7.81 22.09 9.80
N LYS A 111 8.78 22.96 10.12
CA LYS A 111 10.13 22.88 9.59
C LYS A 111 10.80 21.56 10.02
N LYS A 112 10.71 21.22 11.30
CA LYS A 112 11.28 20.00 11.86
C LYS A 112 10.70 18.75 11.20
N LEU A 113 9.38 18.67 11.09
CA LEU A 113 8.71 17.54 10.41
C LEU A 113 9.10 17.44 8.93
N THR A 114 9.27 18.57 8.24
CA THR A 114 9.74 18.54 6.85
C THR A 114 11.13 17.93 6.75
N GLU A 115 12.06 18.36 7.63
CA GLU A 115 13.43 17.82 7.69
C GLU A 115 13.42 16.31 8.02
N ASP A 116 12.61 15.89 8.99
CA ASP A 116 12.49 14.48 9.39
C ASP A 116 11.91 13.62 8.26
N PHE A 117 10.89 14.08 7.55
CA PHE A 117 10.30 13.37 6.41
C PHE A 117 11.28 13.25 5.23
N GLU A 118 12.10 14.26 4.99
CA GLU A 118 13.17 14.19 3.98
C GLU A 118 14.25 13.18 4.38
N GLN A 119 14.69 13.19 5.64
CA GLN A 119 15.67 12.23 6.16
C GLN A 119 15.16 10.79 6.10
N CYS A 120 13.93 10.56 6.50
CA CYS A 120 13.28 9.25 6.47
C CYS A 120 12.84 8.82 5.06
N LYS A 121 13.03 9.65 4.03
CA LYS A 121 12.64 9.37 2.64
C LYS A 121 11.17 8.97 2.50
N VAL A 122 10.28 9.64 3.23
CA VAL A 122 8.84 9.35 3.26
C VAL A 122 8.24 9.35 1.85
N ARG A 123 8.67 10.27 0.99
CA ARG A 123 8.22 10.29 -0.42
C ARG A 123 8.47 8.96 -1.13
N LYS A 124 9.64 8.35 -0.93
CA LYS A 124 9.95 7.05 -1.53
C LYS A 124 9.07 5.93 -0.99
N ALA A 125 8.86 5.90 0.32
CA ALA A 125 7.96 4.92 0.94
C ALA A 125 6.52 5.03 0.43
N VAL A 126 6.02 6.27 0.28
CA VAL A 126 4.69 6.52 -0.30
C VAL A 126 4.64 6.07 -1.76
N ALA A 127 5.67 6.33 -2.57
CA ALA A 127 5.72 5.87 -3.95
C ALA A 127 5.68 4.34 -4.05
N GLU A 128 6.37 3.62 -3.18
CA GLU A 128 6.30 2.15 -3.09
C GLU A 128 4.89 1.65 -2.71
N CYS A 129 4.23 2.33 -1.76
CA CYS A 129 2.82 2.03 -1.43
C CYS A 129 1.88 2.30 -2.62
N LEU A 130 2.11 3.36 -3.38
CA LEU A 130 1.31 3.68 -4.57
C LEU A 130 1.48 2.64 -5.68
N ILE A 131 2.69 2.12 -5.89
CA ILE A 131 2.93 1.01 -6.83
C ILE A 131 2.13 -0.22 -6.40
N ASN A 132 2.20 -0.60 -5.11
CA ASN A 132 1.44 -1.73 -4.59
C ASN A 132 -0.08 -1.50 -4.75
N ALA A 133 -0.56 -0.30 -4.46
CA ALA A 133 -1.97 0.06 -4.65
C ALA A 133 -2.39 -0.02 -6.13
N ALA A 134 -1.53 0.39 -7.06
CA ALA A 134 -1.82 0.35 -8.49
C ALA A 134 -1.83 -1.08 -9.06
N VAL A 135 -0.99 -1.98 -8.54
CA VAL A 135 -0.88 -3.38 -9.00
C VAL A 135 -1.89 -4.28 -8.32
N PHE A 136 -2.04 -4.17 -6.99
CA PHE A 136 -2.84 -5.09 -6.17
C PHE A 136 -4.13 -4.46 -5.63
N GLY A 137 -4.39 -3.19 -5.92
CA GLY A 137 -5.56 -2.47 -5.41
C GLY A 137 -5.39 -1.94 -3.98
N THR A 138 -4.33 -2.32 -3.26
CA THR A 138 -4.08 -1.89 -1.88
C THR A 138 -2.60 -1.68 -1.63
N GLY A 139 -2.26 -0.56 -0.98
CA GLY A 139 -0.92 -0.28 -0.49
C GLY A 139 -0.98 0.03 1.00
N VAL A 140 -0.13 -0.63 1.78
CA VAL A 140 -0.06 -0.46 3.24
C VAL A 140 1.30 0.09 3.62
N GLY A 141 1.31 1.11 4.49
CA GLY A 141 2.51 1.67 5.08
C GLY A 141 2.39 1.76 6.59
N GLU A 142 3.48 1.56 7.30
CA GLU A 142 3.57 1.71 8.75
C GLU A 142 4.46 2.90 9.09
N ILE A 143 4.05 3.69 10.09
CA ILE A 143 4.86 4.76 10.66
C ILE A 143 5.30 4.30 12.05
N SER A 144 6.61 4.13 12.24
CA SER A 144 7.21 3.84 13.54
C SER A 144 8.13 4.99 13.97
N ILE A 145 8.21 5.22 15.27
CA ILE A 145 9.15 6.17 15.88
C ILE A 145 10.20 5.34 16.57
N GLU A 146 11.44 5.45 16.12
CA GLU A 146 12.60 4.83 16.76
C GLU A 146 13.26 5.90 17.65
N GLU A 147 13.52 5.56 18.93
CA GLU A 147 14.25 6.38 19.89
C GLU A 147 15.78 6.15 19.77
#